data_ede355fab665275f6c4a505383a9cbe7
#
_entry.id   ede355fab665275f6c4a505383a9cbe7
#
_cell.length_a   1.000
_cell.length_b   1.000
_cell.length_c   1.000
_cell.angle_alpha   90.00
_cell.angle_beta   90.00
_cell.angle_gamma   90.00
#
_symmetry.space_group_name_H-M   'P 1'
#
loop_
_entity.id
_entity.type
_entity.pdbx_description
1 polymer ?
#
loop_
_entity_poly.entity_id
_entity_poly.type
_entity_poly.pdbx_seq_one_letter_code
_entity_poly.pdbx_strand_id
1 'polypeptide(L)'
;MKINKGCLIAMIICLVIIADQAFKIWVKTNFYMGEDYEITSWFHLKFIENNGMAFGLELWNKMVLTLGRIVAVGFITYFLLKIRNVADIRTGFLVSVSLIAAGAAGNIFDCVFYGQLFDNPYPPQLAQMFPPDGGYAGWFEGRVV
;
A
#
# COMPACT_ATOMS: atom_id res chain seq x y z
N MET A 1 10.08 1.04 -31.31
CA MET A 1 10.96 0.59 -30.22
C MET A 1 10.16 -0.38 -29.33
N LYS A 2 10.51 -1.67 -29.28
CA LYS A 2 9.80 -2.65 -28.43
C LYS A 2 10.32 -2.48 -27.01
N ILE A 3 9.45 -2.03 -26.09
CA ILE A 3 9.78 -1.93 -24.67
C ILE A 3 10.05 -3.34 -24.13
N ASN A 4 11.15 -3.52 -23.41
CA ASN A 4 11.43 -4.78 -22.70
C ASN A 4 10.35 -5.02 -21.64
N LYS A 5 9.70 -6.19 -21.69
CA LYS A 5 8.63 -6.55 -20.75
C LYS A 5 9.07 -6.42 -19.28
N GLY A 6 10.33 -6.71 -18.96
CA GLY A 6 10.86 -6.52 -17.61
C GLY A 6 10.95 -5.04 -17.20
N CYS A 7 11.36 -4.18 -18.11
CA CYS A 7 11.37 -2.73 -17.87
C CYS A 7 9.95 -2.18 -17.71
N LEU A 8 8.99 -2.67 -18.50
CA LEU A 8 7.58 -2.30 -18.36
C LEU A 8 7.02 -2.69 -16.99
N ILE A 9 7.26 -3.92 -16.52
CA ILE A 9 6.84 -4.40 -15.20
C ILE A 9 7.42 -3.51 -14.10
N ALA A 10 8.74 -3.27 -14.11
CA ALA A 10 9.42 -2.44 -13.12
C ALA A 10 8.88 -1.01 -13.10
N MET A 11 8.66 -0.41 -14.26
CA MET A 11 8.12 0.94 -14.40
C MET A 11 6.70 1.04 -13.82
N ILE A 12 5.82 0.08 -14.12
CA ILE A 12 4.46 0.04 -13.59
C ILE A 12 4.50 -0.04 -12.07
N ILE A 13 5.26 -0.99 -11.52
CA ILE A 13 5.36 -1.19 -10.06
C ILE A 13 5.86 0.09 -9.39
N CYS A 14 6.94 0.70 -9.87
CA CYS A 14 7.49 1.92 -9.29
C CYS A 14 6.49 3.09 -9.35
N LEU A 15 5.89 3.35 -10.51
CA LEU A 15 4.96 4.47 -10.67
C LEU A 15 3.71 4.32 -9.80
N VAL A 16 3.16 3.11 -9.73
CA VAL A 16 1.97 2.84 -8.90
C VAL A 16 2.29 2.99 -7.42
N ILE A 17 3.42 2.47 -6.93
CA ILE A 17 3.81 2.64 -5.53
C ILE A 17 4.02 4.12 -5.20
N ILE A 18 4.69 4.89 -6.07
CA ILE A 18 4.91 6.33 -5.84
C ILE A 18 3.56 7.06 -5.77
N ALA A 19 2.65 6.80 -6.69
CA ALA A 19 1.33 7.42 -6.72
C ALA A 19 0.49 7.04 -5.49
N ASP A 20 0.49 5.75 -5.11
CA ASP A 20 -0.20 5.22 -3.93
C ASP A 20 0.31 5.91 -2.66
N GLN A 21 1.63 5.93 -2.45
CA GLN A 21 2.22 6.54 -1.27
C GLN A 21 2.01 8.06 -1.21
N ALA A 22 2.13 8.75 -2.34
CA ALA A 22 1.87 10.19 -2.39
C ALA A 22 0.42 10.50 -2.00
N PHE A 23 -0.55 9.73 -2.51
CA PHE A 23 -1.96 9.90 -2.19
C PHE A 23 -2.26 9.57 -0.71
N LYS A 24 -1.73 8.47 -0.21
CA LYS A 24 -1.92 8.03 1.19
C LYS A 24 -1.33 9.02 2.20
N ILE A 25 -0.12 9.53 1.94
CA ILE A 25 0.50 10.57 2.77
C ILE A 25 -0.35 11.83 2.75
N TRP A 26 -0.82 12.23 1.57
CA TRP A 26 -1.69 13.40 1.44
C TRP A 26 -3.00 13.22 2.21
N VAL A 27 -3.69 12.08 2.07
CA VAL A 27 -4.91 11.78 2.83
C VAL A 27 -4.63 11.84 4.33
N LYS A 28 -3.59 11.14 4.80
CA LYS A 28 -3.29 11.03 6.23
C LYS A 28 -2.92 12.37 6.88
N THR A 29 -2.33 13.29 6.11
CA THR A 29 -1.92 14.62 6.62
C THR A 29 -2.95 15.73 6.39
N ASN A 30 -4.02 15.48 5.63
CA ASN A 30 -5.05 16.48 5.32
C ASN A 30 -6.46 16.09 5.77
N PHE A 31 -6.68 14.84 6.16
CA PHE A 31 -7.95 14.34 6.69
C PHE A 31 -7.73 13.75 8.09
N TYR A 32 -8.69 13.95 9.00
CA TYR A 32 -8.67 13.25 10.28
C TYR A 32 -9.35 11.86 10.15
N MET A 33 -8.96 10.95 11.02
CA MET A 33 -9.49 9.59 11.01
C MET A 33 -11.01 9.57 11.10
N GLY A 34 -11.66 8.92 10.14
CA GLY A 34 -13.10 8.79 10.05
C GLY A 34 -13.78 9.94 9.30
N GLU A 35 -13.04 10.95 8.86
CA GLU A 35 -13.59 12.04 8.05
C GLU A 35 -14.22 11.50 6.77
N ASP A 36 -15.41 12.02 6.48
CA ASP A 36 -16.19 11.67 5.30
C ASP A 36 -16.40 12.94 4.47
N TYR A 37 -15.70 12.99 3.33
CA TYR A 37 -15.78 14.11 2.40
C TYR A 37 -16.71 13.77 1.24
N GLU A 38 -17.85 14.46 1.17
CA GLU A 38 -18.79 14.30 0.08
C GLU A 38 -18.28 15.00 -1.19
N ILE A 39 -18.01 14.22 -2.24
CA ILE A 39 -17.65 14.74 -3.57
C ILE A 39 -18.92 14.95 -4.40
N THR A 40 -19.84 14.00 -4.33
CA THR A 40 -21.19 14.06 -4.90
C THR A 40 -22.16 13.33 -3.96
N SER A 41 -23.46 13.49 -4.16
CA SER A 41 -24.49 12.82 -3.34
C SER A 41 -24.39 11.27 -3.31
N TRP A 42 -23.64 10.66 -4.22
CA TRP A 42 -23.45 9.21 -4.34
C TRP A 42 -21.99 8.78 -4.22
N PHE A 43 -21.04 9.72 -4.13
CA PHE A 43 -19.60 9.43 -4.05
C PHE A 43 -18.93 10.22 -2.92
N HIS A 44 -18.47 9.51 -1.93
CA HIS A 44 -17.80 10.03 -0.74
C HIS A 44 -16.37 9.50 -0.66
N LEU A 45 -15.44 10.31 -0.19
CA LEU A 45 -14.10 9.93 0.19
C LEU A 45 -14.03 9.87 1.71
N LYS A 46 -13.90 8.65 2.25
CA LYS A 46 -13.80 8.45 3.70
C LYS A 46 -12.41 7.98 4.08
N PHE A 47 -11.76 8.71 4.98
CA PHE A 47 -10.47 8.30 5.50
C PHE A 47 -10.63 7.24 6.58
N ILE A 48 -10.13 6.04 6.32
CA ILE A 48 -10.09 4.93 7.27
C ILE A 48 -8.71 4.29 7.25
N GLU A 49 -8.29 3.74 8.39
CA GLU A 49 -7.10 2.92 8.49
C GLU A 49 -7.47 1.46 8.79
N ASN A 50 -6.79 0.54 8.14
CA ASN A 50 -6.98 -0.89 8.35
C ASN A 50 -5.74 -1.48 9.05
N ASN A 51 -5.96 -2.24 10.11
CA ASN A 51 -4.91 -3.03 10.77
C ASN A 51 -4.32 -4.13 9.85
N GLY A 52 -4.79 -4.18 8.62
CA GLY A 52 -4.20 -4.99 7.57
C GLY A 52 -4.86 -6.35 7.40
N MET A 53 -6.01 -6.60 8.01
CA MET A 53 -6.73 -7.85 7.89
C MET A 53 -8.01 -7.69 7.08
N ALA A 54 -8.32 -8.69 6.25
CA ALA A 54 -9.61 -8.77 5.59
C ALA A 54 -10.70 -8.95 6.66
N PHE A 55 -11.80 -8.20 6.53
CA PHE A 55 -12.98 -8.29 7.41
C PHE A 55 -12.74 -7.99 8.90
N GLY A 56 -11.66 -7.29 9.28
CA GLY A 56 -11.41 -6.90 10.67
C GLY A 56 -11.08 -8.05 11.63
N LEU A 57 -10.70 -9.21 11.12
CA LEU A 57 -10.31 -10.35 11.95
C LEU A 57 -8.90 -10.15 12.51
N GLU A 58 -8.78 -9.94 13.81
CA GLU A 58 -7.50 -9.88 14.53
C GLU A 58 -7.05 -11.28 14.97
N LEU A 59 -6.68 -12.13 14.00
CA LEU A 59 -6.37 -13.53 14.30
C LEU A 59 -4.92 -13.79 14.70
N TRP A 60 -3.97 -12.88 14.36
CA TRP A 60 -2.54 -13.12 14.56
C TRP A 60 -1.78 -11.82 14.83
N ASN A 61 -0.54 -11.97 15.34
CA ASN A 61 0.38 -10.85 15.49
C ASN A 61 0.58 -10.13 14.14
N LYS A 62 0.43 -8.81 14.14
CA LYS A 62 0.51 -7.93 12.96
C LYS A 62 1.83 -8.07 12.20
N MET A 63 2.93 -8.27 12.91
CA MET A 63 4.25 -8.52 12.33
C MET A 63 4.26 -9.79 11.48
N VAL A 64 3.66 -10.88 11.95
CA VAL A 64 3.59 -12.15 11.20
C VAL A 64 2.78 -11.98 9.92
N LEU A 65 1.67 -11.22 9.99
CA LEU A 65 0.86 -10.91 8.82
C LEU A 65 1.63 -10.08 7.79
N THR A 66 2.37 -9.07 8.23
CA THR A 66 3.20 -8.23 7.36
C THR A 66 4.32 -9.04 6.69
N LEU A 67 4.99 -9.91 7.44
CA LEU A 67 6.01 -10.81 6.89
C LEU A 67 5.42 -11.78 5.86
N GLY A 68 4.23 -12.33 6.12
CA GLY A 68 3.52 -13.19 5.17
C GLY A 68 3.20 -12.47 3.86
N ARG A 69 2.80 -11.20 3.92
CA ARG A 69 2.58 -10.35 2.73
C ARG A 69 3.85 -10.10 1.94
N ILE A 70 4.97 -9.83 2.62
CA ILE A 70 6.27 -9.64 1.98
C ILE A 70 6.65 -10.89 1.18
N VAL A 71 6.51 -12.08 1.78
CA VAL A 71 6.78 -13.35 1.10
C VAL A 71 5.84 -13.54 -0.10
N ALA A 72 4.55 -13.27 0.03
CA ALA A 72 3.58 -13.42 -1.05
C ALA A 72 3.89 -12.47 -2.24
N VAL A 73 4.17 -11.20 -1.97
CA VAL A 73 4.53 -10.21 -3.02
C VAL A 73 5.86 -10.57 -3.67
N GLY A 74 6.84 -11.01 -2.89
CA GLY A 74 8.11 -11.52 -3.40
C GLY A 74 7.91 -12.68 -4.38
N PHE A 75 7.03 -13.62 -4.02
CA PHE A 75 6.70 -14.76 -4.87
C PHE A 75 5.99 -14.35 -6.17
N ILE A 76 5.01 -13.44 -6.09
CA ILE A 76 4.31 -12.89 -7.26
C ILE A 76 5.30 -12.18 -8.20
N THR A 77 6.19 -11.36 -7.65
CA THR A 77 7.21 -10.63 -8.44
C THR A 77 8.18 -11.60 -9.11
N TYR A 78 8.66 -12.60 -8.38
CA TYR A 78 9.52 -13.65 -8.94
C TYR A 78 8.83 -14.38 -10.10
N PHE A 79 7.56 -14.78 -9.90
CA PHE A 79 6.75 -15.43 -10.94
C PHE A 79 6.60 -14.56 -12.18
N LEU A 80 6.27 -13.28 -12.02
CA LEU A 80 6.18 -12.31 -13.11
C LEU A 80 7.47 -12.23 -13.92
N LEU A 81 8.61 -12.13 -13.22
CA LEU A 81 9.92 -12.06 -13.88
C LEU A 81 10.27 -13.34 -14.61
N LYS A 82 9.84 -14.50 -14.13
CA LYS A 82 10.05 -15.79 -14.76
C LYS A 82 9.23 -15.94 -16.05
N ILE A 83 7.96 -15.54 -16.02
CA ILE A 83 7.03 -15.76 -17.15
C ILE A 83 7.10 -14.67 -18.22
N ARG A 84 7.72 -13.50 -17.96
CA ARG A 84 7.75 -12.35 -18.86
C ARG A 84 8.26 -12.64 -20.29
N ASN A 85 9.13 -13.66 -20.41
CA ASN A 85 9.76 -14.04 -21.67
C ASN A 85 9.06 -15.21 -22.38
N VAL A 86 8.01 -15.77 -21.79
CA VAL A 86 7.22 -16.84 -22.45
C VAL A 86 6.53 -16.26 -23.68
N ALA A 87 6.63 -16.98 -24.81
CA ALA A 87 6.24 -16.46 -26.13
C ALA A 87 4.78 -15.99 -26.19
N ASP A 88 3.85 -16.75 -25.62
CA ASP A 88 2.40 -16.51 -25.71
C ASP A 88 1.81 -15.66 -24.58
N ILE A 89 2.64 -15.13 -23.67
CA ILE A 89 2.15 -14.28 -22.58
C ILE A 89 1.70 -12.93 -23.14
N ARG A 90 0.42 -12.63 -22.93
CA ARG A 90 -0.19 -11.35 -23.29
C ARG A 90 0.34 -10.23 -22.39
N THR A 91 0.71 -9.11 -22.98
CA THR A 91 1.17 -7.92 -22.24
C THR A 91 0.14 -7.44 -21.21
N GLY A 92 -1.15 -7.49 -21.53
CA GLY A 92 -2.23 -7.13 -20.61
C GLY A 92 -2.22 -7.96 -19.33
N PHE A 93 -1.93 -9.25 -19.41
CA PHE A 93 -1.79 -10.11 -18.23
C PHE A 93 -0.62 -9.66 -17.34
N LEU A 94 0.54 -9.36 -17.94
CA LEU A 94 1.70 -8.86 -17.19
C LEU A 94 1.40 -7.52 -16.51
N VAL A 95 0.70 -6.61 -17.19
CA VAL A 95 0.26 -5.32 -16.64
C VAL A 95 -0.66 -5.55 -15.44
N SER A 96 -1.70 -6.39 -15.56
CA SER A 96 -2.65 -6.65 -14.47
C SER A 96 -1.98 -7.23 -13.24
N VAL A 97 -1.11 -8.22 -13.40
CA VAL A 97 -0.39 -8.82 -12.25
C VAL A 97 0.61 -7.83 -11.66
N SER A 98 1.24 -6.96 -12.46
CA SER A 98 2.12 -5.90 -11.96
C SER A 98 1.37 -4.87 -11.12
N LEU A 99 0.14 -4.50 -11.51
CA LEU A 99 -0.72 -3.60 -10.72
C LEU A 99 -1.11 -4.22 -9.38
N ILE A 100 -1.46 -5.51 -9.36
CA ILE A 100 -1.76 -6.25 -8.12
C ILE A 100 -0.53 -6.27 -7.21
N ALA A 101 0.64 -6.60 -7.76
CA ALA A 101 1.89 -6.63 -7.00
C ALA A 101 2.24 -5.25 -6.43
N ALA A 102 2.05 -4.18 -7.20
CA ALA A 102 2.32 -2.81 -6.79
C ALA A 102 1.39 -2.36 -5.65
N GLY A 103 0.08 -2.61 -5.76
CA GLY A 103 -0.89 -2.28 -4.69
C GLY A 103 -0.60 -3.04 -3.39
N ALA A 104 -0.27 -4.33 -3.50
CA ALA A 104 0.13 -5.11 -2.34
C ALA A 104 1.45 -4.61 -1.72
N ALA A 105 2.43 -4.20 -2.54
CA ALA A 105 3.69 -3.63 -2.07
C ALA A 105 3.50 -2.27 -1.39
N GLY A 106 2.59 -1.42 -1.89
CA GLY A 106 2.20 -0.16 -1.23
C GLY A 106 1.66 -0.41 0.19
N ASN A 107 0.75 -1.35 0.34
CA ASN A 107 0.23 -1.73 1.66
C ASN A 107 1.29 -2.34 2.60
N ILE A 108 2.29 -3.05 2.05
CA ILE A 108 3.45 -3.52 2.84
C ILE A 108 4.26 -2.32 3.32
N PHE A 109 4.47 -1.32 2.48
CA PHE A 109 5.17 -0.10 2.86
C PHE A 109 4.49 0.58 4.06
N ASP A 110 3.17 0.74 4.02
CA ASP A 110 2.40 1.29 5.15
C ASP A 110 2.62 0.46 6.43
N CYS A 111 2.47 -0.86 6.34
CA CYS A 111 2.67 -1.75 7.49
C CYS A 111 4.07 -1.66 8.09
N VAL A 112 5.10 -1.54 7.24
CA VAL A 112 6.50 -1.49 7.70
C VAL A 112 6.84 -0.14 8.32
N PHE A 113 6.44 0.97 7.69
CA PHE A 113 6.98 2.29 7.99
C PHE A 113 6.01 3.23 8.71
N TYR A 114 4.70 3.18 8.45
CA TYR A 114 3.75 4.19 8.92
C TYR A 114 3.62 4.25 10.43
N GLY A 115 3.85 3.13 11.13
CA GLY A 115 3.90 3.11 12.59
C GLY A 115 4.96 4.04 13.17
N GLN A 116 6.12 4.16 12.49
CA GLN A 116 7.22 5.03 12.89
C GLN A 116 7.13 6.43 12.28
N LEU A 117 6.56 6.55 11.08
CA LEU A 117 6.54 7.81 10.33
C LEU A 117 5.49 8.80 10.81
N PHE A 118 4.40 8.31 11.42
CA PHE A 118 3.27 9.15 11.80
C PHE A 118 2.92 8.99 13.28
N ASP A 119 2.35 10.05 13.86
CA ASP A 119 1.61 9.96 15.11
C ASP A 119 0.17 9.44 14.89
N ASN A 120 -0.58 9.26 15.98
CA ASN A 120 -1.98 8.83 15.94
C ASN A 120 -2.85 9.78 16.77
N PRO A 121 -3.07 11.00 16.30
CA PRO A 121 -3.85 11.98 17.04
C PRO A 121 -5.32 11.57 17.12
N TYR A 122 -5.99 12.05 18.14
CA TYR A 122 -7.44 11.88 18.26
C TYR A 122 -8.20 12.83 17.32
N PRO A 123 -9.22 12.37 16.57
CA PRO A 123 -10.02 13.25 15.72
C PRO A 123 -10.62 14.44 16.50
N PRO A 124 -10.70 15.63 15.93
CA PRO A 124 -10.45 15.99 14.52
C PRO A 124 -8.99 16.44 14.19
N GLN A 125 -8.02 16.06 14.99
CA GLN A 125 -6.63 16.42 14.73
C GLN A 125 -6.07 15.61 13.56
N LEU A 126 -5.20 16.28 12.78
CA LEU A 126 -4.52 15.67 11.63
C LEU A 126 -3.24 14.97 12.08
N ALA A 127 -2.90 13.87 11.42
CA ALA A 127 -1.66 13.18 11.69
C ALA A 127 -0.44 14.00 11.23
N GLN A 128 0.61 13.98 12.04
CA GLN A 128 1.89 14.61 11.74
C GLN A 128 2.89 13.57 11.25
N MET A 129 3.62 13.93 10.20
CA MET A 129 4.73 13.14 9.71
C MET A 129 6.00 13.50 10.48
N PHE A 130 6.77 12.49 10.87
CA PHE A 130 7.99 12.62 11.69
C PHE A 130 7.72 13.32 13.05
N PRO A 131 6.81 12.78 13.86
CA PRO A 131 6.47 13.39 15.15
C PRO A 131 7.68 13.38 16.08
N PRO A 132 7.89 14.48 16.88
CA PRO A 132 9.05 14.60 17.74
C PRO A 132 9.10 13.55 18.87
N ASP A 133 7.93 13.09 19.31
CA ASP A 133 7.78 12.09 20.37
C ASP A 133 7.83 10.63 19.86
N GLY A 134 8.09 10.44 18.58
CA GLY A 134 8.12 9.14 17.91
C GLY A 134 6.77 8.73 17.32
N GLY A 135 6.77 7.69 16.49
CA GLY A 135 5.59 7.18 15.81
C GLY A 135 4.62 6.42 16.75
N TYR A 136 3.41 6.12 16.23
CA TYR A 136 2.35 5.47 17.01
C TYR A 136 2.55 3.95 17.21
N ALA A 137 3.46 3.32 16.48
CA ALA A 137 3.70 1.88 16.56
C ALA A 137 5.13 1.52 16.16
N GLY A 138 5.52 0.26 16.43
CA GLY A 138 6.80 -0.30 16.01
C GLY A 138 6.91 -0.53 14.49
N TRP A 139 8.09 -0.95 14.07
CA TRP A 139 8.32 -1.44 12.71
C TRP A 139 7.44 -2.65 12.44
N PHE A 140 6.91 -2.77 11.22
CA PHE A 140 5.99 -3.82 10.77
C PHE A 140 4.60 -3.80 11.43
N GLU A 141 4.29 -2.78 12.22
CA GLU A 141 3.03 -2.63 12.93
C GLU A 141 2.20 -1.43 12.45
N GLY A 142 2.61 -0.76 11.38
CA GLY A 142 1.89 0.32 10.73
C GLY A 142 0.51 -0.11 10.21
N ARG A 143 -0.46 0.83 10.11
CA ARG A 143 -1.78 0.60 9.55
C ARG A 143 -1.79 0.96 8.08
N VAL A 144 -2.59 0.22 7.29
CA VAL A 144 -2.81 0.51 5.86
C VAL A 144 -3.82 1.64 5.74
N VAL A 145 -3.47 2.65 4.97
CA VAL A 145 -4.32 3.80 4.61
C VAL A 145 -5.15 3.49 3.37
#